data_95e191f5fb0e6a4d384a7384a8d5db53
#
_entry.id   95e191f5fb0e6a4d384a7384a8d5db53
#
_cell.length_a   1.000
_cell.length_b   1.000
_cell.length_c   1.000
_cell.angle_alpha   90.00
_cell.angle_beta   90.00
_cell.angle_gamma   90.00
#
_symmetry.space_group_name_H-M   'P 1'
#
loop_
_entity.id
_entity.type
_entity.pdbx_description
1 polymer ?
#
loop_
_entity_poly.entity_id
_entity_poly.type
_entity_poly.pdbx_seq_one_letter_code
_entity_poly.pdbx_strand_id
1 'polypeptide(L)'
;MIEQISKEIKEVLNSFSSEDKIIFNGRTIELNKGFKGINDKEGEKTVAFVDGGQTEVISTGNFCLSFIRIFAQVFKGQEKLNSYKKEFYLFTRAKWIEGELFYQSIIYGDRAIDEKDLLISSNDITIKKGVERASVS
;
A
#
# COMPACT_ATOMS: atom_id res chain seq x y z
N MET A 1 10.17 -14.38 -27.20
CA MET A 1 9.72 -14.40 -25.78
C MET A 1 8.56 -13.45 -25.55
N ILE A 2 8.71 -12.12 -25.73
CA ILE A 2 7.61 -11.13 -25.49
C ILE A 2 6.40 -11.38 -26.38
N GLU A 3 6.62 -11.70 -27.66
CA GLU A 3 5.53 -12.03 -28.60
C GLU A 3 4.78 -13.29 -28.23
N GLN A 4 5.47 -14.30 -27.71
CA GLN A 4 4.85 -15.53 -27.24
C GLN A 4 4.01 -15.30 -25.99
N ILE A 5 4.53 -14.55 -25.02
CA ILE A 5 3.80 -14.14 -23.82
C ILE A 5 2.56 -13.31 -24.20
N SER A 6 2.70 -12.36 -25.12
CA SER A 6 1.58 -11.54 -25.60
C SER A 6 0.51 -12.37 -26.29
N LYS A 7 0.89 -13.43 -27.03
CA LYS A 7 -0.06 -14.34 -27.66
C LYS A 7 -0.82 -15.16 -26.62
N GLU A 8 -0.10 -15.74 -25.64
CA GLU A 8 -0.71 -16.51 -24.56
C GLU A 8 -1.67 -15.66 -23.71
N ILE A 9 -1.28 -14.41 -23.38
CA ILE A 9 -2.17 -13.48 -22.68
C ILE A 9 -3.43 -13.19 -23.49
N LYS A 10 -3.31 -12.96 -24.81
CA LYS A 10 -4.47 -12.76 -25.68
C LYS A 10 -5.41 -13.96 -25.72
N GLU A 11 -4.84 -15.17 -25.79
CA GLU A 11 -5.62 -16.41 -25.80
C GLU A 11 -6.37 -16.58 -24.48
N VAL A 12 -5.72 -16.29 -23.33
CA VAL A 12 -6.37 -16.31 -22.01
C VAL A 12 -7.48 -15.26 -21.93
N LEU A 13 -7.21 -14.02 -22.36
CA LEU A 13 -8.23 -12.95 -22.33
C LEU A 13 -9.43 -13.27 -23.24
N ASN A 14 -9.19 -13.88 -24.40
CA ASN A 14 -10.26 -14.29 -25.31
C ASN A 14 -11.05 -15.52 -24.82
N SER A 15 -10.49 -16.31 -23.90
CA SER A 15 -11.16 -17.45 -23.28
C SER A 15 -12.13 -17.04 -22.17
N PHE A 16 -11.98 -15.82 -21.62
CA PHE A 16 -12.99 -15.27 -20.73
C PHE A 16 -14.26 -15.02 -21.56
N SER A 17 -15.32 -15.74 -21.22
CA SER A 17 -16.61 -15.58 -21.86
C SER A 17 -17.02 -14.10 -21.84
N SER A 18 -17.62 -13.62 -22.93
CA SER A 18 -18.06 -12.24 -23.14
C SER A 18 -19.21 -11.79 -22.21
N GLU A 19 -19.38 -12.44 -21.09
CA GLU A 19 -20.29 -12.01 -20.06
C GLU A 19 -19.61 -10.93 -19.24
N ASP A 20 -20.03 -9.69 -19.43
CA ASP A 20 -19.59 -8.50 -18.68
C ASP A 20 -20.03 -8.59 -17.20
N LYS A 21 -19.47 -9.57 -16.48
CA LYS A 21 -19.80 -9.85 -15.09
C LYS A 21 -18.55 -9.95 -14.24
N ILE A 22 -18.57 -9.32 -13.08
CA ILE A 22 -17.56 -9.47 -12.03
C ILE A 22 -18.17 -10.24 -10.86
N ILE A 23 -17.48 -11.24 -10.36
CA ILE A 23 -17.87 -11.95 -9.15
C ILE A 23 -17.07 -11.34 -7.97
N PHE A 24 -17.81 -10.71 -7.05
CA PHE A 24 -17.23 -10.14 -5.85
C PHE A 24 -18.02 -10.60 -4.61
N ASN A 25 -17.33 -11.23 -3.64
CA ASN A 25 -17.94 -11.80 -2.44
C ASN A 25 -19.14 -12.74 -2.73
N GLY A 26 -19.03 -13.59 -3.75
CA GLY A 26 -20.09 -14.51 -4.16
C GLY A 26 -21.31 -13.86 -4.83
N ARG A 27 -21.24 -12.57 -5.13
CA ARG A 27 -22.29 -11.84 -5.88
C ARG A 27 -21.79 -11.53 -7.27
N THR A 28 -22.65 -11.77 -8.25
CA THR A 28 -22.41 -11.41 -9.65
C THR A 28 -22.82 -9.95 -9.86
N ILE A 29 -21.89 -9.13 -10.35
CA ILE A 29 -22.13 -7.73 -10.71
C ILE A 29 -22.07 -7.63 -12.23
N GLU A 30 -23.16 -7.23 -12.87
CA GLU A 30 -23.17 -6.92 -14.30
C GLU A 30 -22.46 -5.58 -14.53
N LEU A 31 -21.39 -5.59 -15.33
CA LEU A 31 -20.57 -4.40 -15.58
C LEU A 31 -21.37 -3.23 -16.14
N ASN A 32 -22.27 -3.48 -17.08
CA ASN A 32 -23.10 -2.46 -17.70
C ASN A 32 -24.10 -1.78 -16.75
N LYS A 33 -24.45 -2.41 -15.62
CA LYS A 33 -25.33 -1.85 -14.58
C LYS A 33 -24.55 -1.30 -13.38
N GLY A 34 -23.26 -1.64 -13.26
CA GLY A 34 -22.39 -1.24 -12.16
C GLY A 34 -21.78 0.16 -12.30
N PHE A 35 -21.76 0.73 -13.49
CA PHE A 35 -21.19 2.04 -13.73
C PHE A 35 -22.22 3.14 -13.41
N LYS A 36 -21.85 4.00 -12.46
CA LYS A 36 -22.54 5.28 -12.26
C LYS A 36 -21.74 6.35 -12.96
N GLY A 37 -22.41 7.16 -13.77
CA GLY A 37 -21.78 8.36 -14.33
C GLY A 37 -21.20 9.20 -13.21
N ILE A 38 -19.92 9.54 -13.33
CA ILE A 38 -19.30 10.53 -12.46
C ILE A 38 -19.87 11.88 -12.90
N ASN A 39 -20.73 12.47 -12.08
CA ASN A 39 -21.13 13.86 -12.32
C ASN A 39 -19.89 14.72 -12.07
N ASP A 40 -19.33 15.26 -13.14
CA ASP A 40 -18.33 16.32 -13.09
C ASP A 40 -18.95 17.57 -12.43
N LYS A 41 -19.05 17.53 -11.11
CA LYS A 41 -19.19 18.77 -10.37
C LYS A 41 -17.78 19.35 -10.29
N GLU A 42 -17.52 20.31 -11.12
CA GLU A 42 -16.38 21.20 -10.94
C GLU A 42 -16.45 21.76 -9.52
N GLY A 43 -15.75 21.09 -8.63
CA GLY A 43 -15.66 21.51 -7.24
C GLY A 43 -14.30 22.15 -7.02
N GLU A 44 -14.28 23.31 -6.35
CA GLU A 44 -13.03 23.95 -5.88
C GLU A 44 -12.28 23.13 -4.80
N LYS A 45 -12.52 21.82 -4.77
CA LYS A 45 -11.89 20.92 -3.78
C LYS A 45 -10.40 20.79 -4.07
N THR A 46 -9.61 20.93 -3.02
CA THR A 46 -8.22 20.54 -3.04
C THR A 46 -8.13 19.03 -2.80
N VAL A 47 -7.44 18.33 -3.70
CA VAL A 47 -7.25 16.88 -3.66
C VAL A 47 -5.76 16.59 -3.61
N ALA A 48 -5.34 15.71 -2.73
CA ALA A 48 -3.99 15.21 -2.68
C ALA A 48 -3.96 13.74 -3.12
N PHE A 49 -3.10 13.44 -4.08
CA PHE A 49 -2.76 12.06 -4.46
C PHE A 49 -1.45 11.72 -3.78
N VAL A 50 -1.46 10.63 -3.02
CA VAL A 50 -0.26 10.14 -2.32
C VAL A 50 0.06 8.76 -2.85
N ASP A 51 1.30 8.57 -3.26
CA ASP A 51 1.86 7.29 -3.67
C ASP A 51 3.14 7.02 -2.90
N GLY A 52 3.41 5.76 -2.63
CA GLY A 52 4.59 5.36 -1.88
C GLY A 52 5.10 4.00 -2.32
N GLY A 53 6.42 3.87 -2.21
CA GLY A 53 7.10 2.61 -2.45
C GLY A 53 8.09 2.32 -1.34
N GLN A 54 8.25 1.05 -1.05
CA GLN A 54 9.29 0.56 -0.16
C GLN A 54 10.10 -0.54 -0.83
N THR A 55 11.35 -0.65 -0.43
CA THR A 55 12.20 -1.80 -0.76
C THR A 55 12.94 -2.23 0.48
N GLU A 56 12.99 -3.53 0.70
CA GLU A 56 13.81 -4.11 1.73
C GLU A 56 15.29 -3.98 1.32
N VAL A 57 16.10 -3.49 2.25
CA VAL A 57 17.56 -3.39 2.08
C VAL A 57 18.22 -4.62 2.69
N ILE A 58 17.81 -4.97 3.91
CA ILE A 58 18.26 -6.15 4.63
C ILE A 58 17.21 -6.52 5.67
N SER A 59 16.95 -7.82 5.84
CA SER A 59 16.11 -8.32 6.93
C SER A 59 16.64 -9.61 7.53
N THR A 60 16.22 -9.84 8.78
CA THR A 60 16.43 -11.08 9.52
C THR A 60 15.18 -11.37 10.33
N GLY A 61 15.14 -12.48 11.08
CA GLY A 61 14.00 -12.77 11.96
C GLY A 61 13.73 -11.72 13.05
N ASN A 62 14.70 -10.84 13.34
CA ASN A 62 14.65 -9.91 14.46
C ASN A 62 14.62 -8.44 14.04
N PHE A 63 14.98 -8.12 12.82
CA PHE A 63 14.97 -6.76 12.30
C PHE A 63 14.78 -6.69 10.78
N CYS A 64 14.35 -5.54 10.32
CA CYS A 64 14.26 -5.18 8.92
C CYS A 64 14.73 -3.73 8.74
N LEU A 65 15.56 -3.48 7.73
CA LEU A 65 15.88 -2.15 7.22
C LEU A 65 15.26 -2.00 5.85
N SER A 66 14.36 -1.05 5.72
CA SER A 66 13.70 -0.73 4.47
C SER A 66 14.03 0.69 4.02
N PHE A 67 14.14 0.90 2.72
CA PHE A 67 14.13 2.22 2.11
C PHE A 67 12.70 2.57 1.69
N ILE A 68 12.24 3.75 2.08
CA ILE A 68 10.87 4.22 1.83
C ILE A 68 10.95 5.52 1.03
N ARG A 69 10.12 5.60 0.00
CA ARG A 69 9.89 6.80 -0.78
C ARG A 69 8.41 7.11 -0.78
N ILE A 70 8.06 8.34 -0.46
CA ILE A 70 6.69 8.85 -0.50
C ILE A 70 6.67 10.04 -1.45
N PHE A 71 5.66 10.06 -2.30
CA PHE A 71 5.41 11.15 -3.22
C PHE A 71 3.95 11.60 -3.07
N ALA A 72 3.73 12.91 -3.02
CA ALA A 72 2.38 13.47 -2.98
C ALA A 72 2.25 14.62 -3.98
N GLN A 73 1.11 14.67 -4.67
CA GLN A 73 0.73 15.77 -5.55
C GLN A 73 -0.59 16.36 -5.09
N VAL A 74 -0.63 17.68 -5.02
CA VAL A 74 -1.81 18.44 -4.60
C VAL A 74 -2.35 19.23 -5.79
N PHE A 75 -3.66 19.08 -6.04
CA PHE A 75 -4.38 19.74 -7.10
C PHE A 75 -5.58 20.51 -6.53
N LYS A 76 -5.92 21.62 -7.17
CA LYS A 76 -7.19 22.31 -7.01
C LYS A 76 -7.87 22.37 -8.37
N GLY A 77 -8.96 21.61 -8.53
CA GLY A 77 -9.54 21.36 -9.85
C GLY A 77 -8.50 20.68 -10.76
N GLN A 78 -8.17 21.29 -11.89
CA GLN A 78 -7.14 20.80 -12.83
C GLN A 78 -5.76 21.41 -12.59
N GLU A 79 -5.64 22.38 -11.69
CA GLU A 79 -4.39 23.06 -11.42
C GLU A 79 -3.55 22.27 -10.40
N LYS A 80 -2.29 21.99 -10.75
CA LYS A 80 -1.31 21.42 -9.82
C LYS A 80 -0.76 22.52 -8.93
N LEU A 81 -1.06 22.46 -7.63
CA LEU A 81 -0.58 23.42 -6.65
C LEU A 81 0.82 23.10 -6.15
N ASN A 82 1.05 21.83 -5.78
CA ASN A 82 2.31 21.45 -5.13
C ASN A 82 2.64 19.97 -5.32
N SER A 83 3.91 19.63 -5.12
CA SER A 83 4.36 18.25 -5.00
C SER A 83 5.38 18.11 -3.89
N TYR A 84 5.31 17.00 -3.18
CA TYR A 84 6.19 16.67 -2.07
C TYR A 84 6.83 15.32 -2.34
N LYS A 85 8.11 15.21 -2.02
CA LYS A 85 8.87 13.97 -2.06
C LYS A 85 9.60 13.80 -0.75
N LYS A 86 9.50 12.61 -0.16
CA LYS A 86 10.25 12.22 1.04
C LYS A 86 10.92 10.87 0.79
N GLU A 87 12.15 10.76 1.24
CA GLU A 87 12.96 9.55 1.15
C GLU A 87 13.68 9.36 2.49
N PHE A 88 13.53 8.16 3.05
CA PHE A 88 14.16 7.82 4.33
C PHE A 88 14.35 6.32 4.47
N TYR A 89 15.17 5.92 5.42
CA TYR A 89 15.29 4.53 5.83
C TYR A 89 14.50 4.30 7.11
N LEU A 90 13.77 3.19 7.15
CA LEU A 90 13.06 2.70 8.33
C LEU A 90 13.77 1.44 8.83
N PHE A 91 14.31 1.49 10.05
CA PHE A 91 14.86 0.35 10.74
C PHE A 91 13.88 -0.12 11.79
N THR A 92 13.31 -1.29 11.62
CA THR A 92 12.37 -1.91 12.56
C THR A 92 13.03 -3.13 13.20
N ARG A 93 12.95 -3.23 14.52
CA ARG A 93 13.48 -4.37 15.28
C ARG A 93 12.49 -4.87 16.31
N ALA A 94 12.54 -6.17 16.58
CA ALA A 94 11.85 -6.78 17.70
C ALA A 94 12.58 -6.44 19.02
N LYS A 95 11.85 -6.05 20.05
CA LYS A 95 12.38 -5.72 21.38
C LYS A 95 11.46 -6.27 22.46
N TRP A 96 12.04 -6.96 23.43
CA TRP A 96 11.30 -7.37 24.62
C TRP A 96 11.36 -6.28 25.69
N ILE A 97 10.21 -5.86 26.20
CA ILE A 97 10.06 -4.88 27.28
C ILE A 97 9.09 -5.49 28.30
N GLU A 98 9.56 -5.70 29.52
CA GLU A 98 8.75 -6.23 30.64
C GLU A 98 8.00 -7.54 30.31
N GLY A 99 8.59 -8.40 29.51
CA GLY A 99 8.01 -9.68 29.11
C GLY A 99 7.04 -9.62 27.93
N GLU A 100 6.85 -8.46 27.35
CA GLU A 100 6.05 -8.25 26.14
C GLU A 100 6.93 -7.93 24.93
N LEU A 101 6.54 -8.43 23.75
CA LEU A 101 7.24 -8.17 22.50
C LEU A 101 6.72 -6.88 21.85
N PHE A 102 7.64 -5.97 21.55
CA PHE A 102 7.40 -4.74 20.81
C PHE A 102 8.16 -4.73 19.50
N TYR A 103 7.61 -4.03 18.52
CA TYR A 103 8.30 -3.63 17.31
C TYR A 103 8.68 -2.17 17.44
N GLN A 104 9.99 -1.90 17.53
CA GLN A 104 10.54 -0.56 17.59
C GLN A 104 11.08 -0.16 16.23
N SER A 105 10.56 0.95 15.69
CA SER A 105 11.03 1.51 14.44
C SER A 105 11.82 2.80 14.67
N ILE A 106 12.88 3.00 13.88
CA ILE A 106 13.75 4.18 13.90
C ILE A 106 13.82 4.70 12.47
N ILE A 107 13.60 6.00 12.29
CA ILE A 107 13.70 6.65 10.98
C ILE A 107 15.06 7.35 10.86
N TYR A 108 15.73 7.08 9.74
CA TYR A 108 16.95 7.76 9.34
C TYR A 108 16.69 8.60 8.09
N GLY A 109 16.92 9.92 8.20
CA GLY A 109 16.79 10.86 7.09
C GLY A 109 15.64 11.88 7.23
N ASP A 110 14.51 11.50 7.80
CA ASP A 110 13.41 12.42 8.11
C ASP A 110 12.99 12.27 9.57
N ARG A 111 12.99 13.36 10.33
CA ARG A 111 12.66 13.37 11.76
C ARG A 111 11.28 13.98 12.05
N ALA A 112 10.42 14.07 11.07
CA ALA A 112 9.09 14.69 11.23
C ALA A 112 8.09 13.82 12.00
N ILE A 113 8.46 12.60 12.39
CA ILE A 113 7.60 11.64 13.11
C ILE A 113 8.12 11.51 14.54
N ASP A 114 7.22 11.58 15.53
CA ASP A 114 7.57 11.37 16.94
C ASP A 114 8.00 9.90 17.16
N GLU A 115 9.11 9.70 17.87
CA GLU A 115 9.63 8.35 18.17
C GLU A 115 8.64 7.50 18.97
N LYS A 116 7.71 8.11 19.71
CA LYS A 116 6.65 7.40 20.47
C LYS A 116 5.68 6.67 19.55
N ASP A 117 5.40 7.25 18.39
CA ASP A 117 4.47 6.67 17.41
C ASP A 117 5.09 5.47 16.67
N LEU A 118 6.38 5.21 16.91
CA LEU A 118 7.15 4.16 16.26
C LEU A 118 7.37 2.92 17.14
N LEU A 119 6.80 2.89 18.32
CA LEU A 119 6.82 1.72 19.22
C LEU A 119 5.44 1.06 19.24
N ILE A 120 5.34 -0.11 18.64
CA ILE A 120 4.08 -0.85 18.51
C ILE A 120 4.20 -2.17 19.25
N SER A 121 3.28 -2.45 20.18
CA SER A 121 3.16 -3.76 20.81
C SER A 121 2.75 -4.81 19.80
N SER A 122 3.29 -6.02 19.90
CA SER A 122 2.85 -7.15 19.08
C SER A 122 1.36 -7.49 19.29
N ASN A 123 0.79 -7.09 20.43
CA ASN A 123 -0.63 -7.25 20.75
C ASN A 123 -1.51 -6.21 20.05
N ASP A 124 -0.97 -5.04 19.69
CA ASP A 124 -1.68 -4.01 18.94
C ASP A 124 -1.79 -4.32 17.46
N ILE A 125 -0.90 -5.18 16.96
CA ILE A 125 -0.98 -5.67 15.60
C ILE A 125 -2.15 -6.64 15.54
N THR A 126 -3.26 -6.23 14.93
CA THR A 126 -4.43 -7.07 14.73
C THR A 126 -4.06 -8.21 13.77
N ILE A 127 -3.51 -9.28 14.32
CA ILE A 127 -3.27 -10.51 13.60
C ILE A 127 -4.63 -11.14 13.36
N LYS A 128 -5.14 -11.08 12.14
CA LYS A 128 -6.37 -11.76 11.77
C LYS A 128 -6.20 -13.24 12.03
N LYS A 129 -7.21 -13.85 12.65
CA LYS A 129 -7.29 -15.29 12.96
C LYS A 129 -6.79 -16.12 11.78
N GLY A 130 -5.67 -16.85 11.96
CA GLY A 130 -5.04 -17.66 10.92
C GLY A 130 -3.59 -17.31 10.59
N VAL A 131 -3.03 -16.23 11.17
CA VAL A 131 -1.60 -15.92 11.05
C VAL A 131 -0.89 -16.43 12.29
N GLU A 132 -0.11 -17.49 12.16
CA GLU A 132 0.59 -18.11 13.29
C GLU A 132 1.82 -17.33 13.77
N ARG A 133 2.39 -16.43 12.96
CA ARG A 133 3.56 -15.61 13.30
C ARG A 133 3.48 -14.25 12.63
N ALA A 134 3.69 -13.19 13.41
CA ALA A 134 4.06 -11.89 12.86
C ALA A 134 5.56 -11.91 12.51
N SER A 135 5.91 -11.48 11.31
CA SER A 135 7.30 -11.24 10.91
C SER A 135 7.54 -9.75 10.74
N VAL A 136 8.79 -9.32 10.94
CA VAL A 136 9.25 -7.94 10.74
C VAL A 136 9.66 -7.77 9.27
N SER A 137 8.78 -8.08 8.34
CA SER A 137 9.05 -7.92 6.91
C SER A 137 8.04 -7.00 6.23
#